data_e2e3c16e7cf4e70d6083a11a3757fbfc
#
_entry.id   e2e3c16e7cf4e70d6083a11a3757fbfc
#
_cell.length_a   1.000
_cell.length_b   1.000
_cell.length_c   1.000
_cell.angle_alpha   90.00
_cell.angle_beta   90.00
_cell.angle_gamma   90.00
#
_symmetry.space_group_name_H-M   'P 1'
#
loop_
_entity.id
_entity.type
_entity.pdbx_description
1 polymer ?
#
loop_
_entity_poly.entity_id
_entity_poly.type
_entity_poly.pdbx_seq_one_letter_code
_entity_poly.pdbx_strand_id
1 'polypeptide(L)'
;MDPKIKFIQGNEVCVEAALYAGLNFFAGYAIPPSTEIADPLCSRLPKQGGKFIQMEDEIASMAAIIGASLTGKKVMTATSGPGFSLMQEALGYAIMTEIPCVIVNVQRGGPSTGLPTSVGQGDVMQARWGTHGHHETIAPTASHHHHHFPTT
;
A
#
# COMPACT_ATOMS: atom_id res chain seq x y z
N MET A 1 15.75 25.56 10.17
CA MET A 1 16.46 24.27 10.02
C MET A 1 16.52 23.94 8.55
N ASP A 2 17.71 23.71 8.01
CA ASP A 2 17.81 23.27 6.64
C ASP A 2 17.05 21.95 6.43
N PRO A 3 16.22 21.84 5.40
CA PRO A 3 15.55 20.60 5.10
C PRO A 3 16.60 19.53 4.78
N LYS A 4 16.64 18.47 5.58
CA LYS A 4 17.53 17.34 5.29
C LYS A 4 17.05 16.66 4.03
N ILE A 5 17.76 16.86 2.94
CA ILE A 5 17.51 16.10 1.70
C ILE A 5 17.99 14.68 1.93
N LYS A 6 17.07 13.70 1.70
CA LYS A 6 17.40 12.28 1.73
C LYS A 6 17.31 11.70 0.33
N PHE A 7 18.27 10.90 -0.04
CA PHE A 7 18.20 10.03 -1.22
C PHE A 7 17.74 8.65 -0.75
N ILE A 8 16.51 8.29 -1.08
CA ILE A 8 15.86 7.05 -0.61
C ILE A 8 15.09 6.39 -1.74
N GLN A 9 14.82 5.10 -1.61
CA GLN A 9 14.05 4.33 -2.59
C GLN A 9 12.55 4.66 -2.51
N GLY A 10 11.80 4.39 -3.60
CA GLY A 10 10.36 4.64 -3.66
C GLY A 10 9.56 3.95 -2.55
N ASN A 11 9.93 2.73 -2.16
CA ASN A 11 9.28 2.03 -1.05
C ASN A 11 9.50 2.74 0.29
N GLU A 12 10.70 3.28 0.52
CA GLU A 12 10.99 4.08 1.72
C GLU A 12 10.23 5.41 1.71
N VAL A 13 10.07 6.03 0.53
CA VAL A 13 9.23 7.24 0.36
C VAL A 13 7.78 6.93 0.78
N CYS A 14 7.22 5.80 0.35
CA CYS A 14 5.88 5.39 0.75
C CYS A 14 5.74 5.27 2.28
N VAL A 15 6.74 4.70 2.95
CA VAL A 15 6.76 4.58 4.42
C VAL A 15 6.78 5.95 5.09
N GLU A 16 7.70 6.83 4.67
CA GLU A 16 7.82 8.18 5.24
C GLU A 16 6.54 8.98 5.02
N ALA A 17 5.99 8.95 3.81
CA ALA A 17 4.75 9.64 3.48
C ALA A 17 3.54 9.13 4.29
N ALA A 18 3.42 7.81 4.44
CA ALA A 18 2.35 7.20 5.21
C ALA A 18 2.40 7.60 6.69
N LEU A 19 3.59 7.55 7.31
CA LEU A 19 3.78 7.96 8.70
C LEU A 19 3.54 9.47 8.89
N TYR A 20 4.02 10.29 7.96
CA TYR A 20 3.77 11.74 7.97
C TYR A 20 2.28 12.07 7.84
N ALA A 21 1.55 11.34 7.00
CA ALA A 21 0.10 11.49 6.83
C ALA A 21 -0.71 11.00 8.05
N GLY A 22 -0.04 10.42 9.04
CA GLY A 22 -0.67 9.92 10.27
C GLY A 22 -1.29 8.53 10.12
N LEU A 23 -0.68 7.67 9.29
CA LEU A 23 -1.04 6.25 9.25
C LEU A 23 -1.04 5.68 10.66
N ASN A 24 -2.11 4.98 11.03
CA ASN A 24 -2.22 4.39 12.36
C ASN A 24 -2.70 2.93 12.36
N PHE A 25 -2.94 2.36 11.18
CA PHE A 25 -3.23 0.94 11.04
C PHE A 25 -2.67 0.40 9.72
N PHE A 26 -1.88 -0.65 9.80
CA PHE A 26 -1.37 -1.39 8.66
C PHE A 26 -1.68 -2.87 8.83
N ALA A 27 -2.20 -3.50 7.81
CA ALA A 27 -2.31 -4.95 7.71
C ALA A 27 -1.77 -5.38 6.34
N GLY A 28 -0.91 -6.40 6.32
CA GLY A 28 -0.30 -6.85 5.08
C GLY A 28 0.26 -8.25 5.15
N TYR A 29 0.38 -8.86 3.97
CA TYR A 29 1.07 -10.12 3.76
C TYR A 29 2.44 -9.84 3.11
N ALA A 30 3.46 -10.53 3.58
CA ALA A 30 4.83 -10.34 3.07
C ALA A 30 4.99 -10.95 1.68
N ILE A 31 5.00 -10.10 0.66
CA ILE A 31 5.27 -10.48 -0.73
C ILE A 31 6.33 -9.55 -1.34
N PRO A 32 7.49 -10.06 -1.82
CA PRO A 32 8.47 -9.22 -2.49
C PRO A 32 7.92 -8.55 -3.75
N PRO A 33 8.26 -7.28 -4.03
CA PRO A 33 9.16 -6.39 -3.27
C PRO A 33 8.45 -5.49 -2.24
N SER A 34 7.16 -5.67 -1.96
CA SER A 34 6.42 -4.83 -1.00
C SER A 34 6.85 -5.03 0.46
N THR A 35 7.64 -6.06 0.76
CA THR A 35 8.22 -6.31 2.08
C THR A 35 9.04 -5.14 2.59
N GLU A 36 9.70 -4.41 1.69
CA GLU A 36 10.47 -3.20 2.03
C GLU A 36 9.61 -2.05 2.57
N ILE A 37 8.29 -2.11 2.40
CA ILE A 37 7.32 -1.20 3.03
C ILE A 37 6.87 -1.76 4.38
N ALA A 38 6.58 -3.05 4.44
CA ALA A 38 6.06 -3.70 5.64
C ALA A 38 7.07 -3.72 6.79
N ASP A 39 8.33 -4.05 6.53
CA ASP A 39 9.38 -4.19 7.56
C ASP A 39 9.63 -2.88 8.34
N PRO A 40 9.84 -1.72 7.69
CA PRO A 40 9.98 -0.46 8.42
C PRO A 40 8.71 -0.07 9.18
N LEU A 41 7.52 -0.33 8.63
CA LEU A 41 6.26 -0.05 9.32
C LEU A 41 6.06 -0.93 10.54
N CYS A 42 6.44 -2.21 10.47
CA CYS A 42 6.40 -3.13 11.61
C CYS A 42 7.15 -2.58 12.83
N SER A 43 8.31 -1.97 12.60
CA SER A 43 9.16 -1.43 13.66
C SER A 43 8.76 -0.03 14.13
N ARG A 44 8.21 0.80 13.25
CA ARG A 44 7.99 2.25 13.48
C ARG A 44 6.56 2.58 13.86
N LEU A 45 5.57 1.94 13.24
CA LEU A 45 4.16 2.27 13.45
C LEU A 45 3.69 2.06 14.91
N PRO A 46 4.07 0.97 15.60
CA PRO A 46 3.72 0.79 17.02
C PRO A 46 4.31 1.87 17.93
N LYS A 47 5.50 2.39 17.61
CA LYS A 47 6.13 3.46 18.38
C LYS A 47 5.38 4.79 18.31
N GLN A 48 4.55 4.96 17.29
CA GLN A 48 3.69 6.12 17.11
C GLN A 48 2.24 5.87 17.57
N GLY A 49 2.00 4.78 18.29
CA GLY A 49 0.67 4.42 18.79
C GLY A 49 -0.23 3.75 17.74
N GLY A 50 0.30 3.44 16.57
CA GLY A 50 -0.41 2.69 15.54
C GLY A 50 -0.35 1.18 15.74
N LYS A 51 -1.04 0.44 14.88
CA LYS A 51 -1.05 -1.02 14.89
C LYS A 51 -0.54 -1.57 13.55
N PHE A 52 0.36 -2.53 13.64
CA PHE A 52 0.84 -3.33 12.52
C PHE A 52 0.37 -4.77 12.73
N ILE A 53 -0.23 -5.37 11.70
CA ILE A 53 -0.67 -6.76 11.71
C ILE A 53 -0.14 -7.46 10.46
N GLN A 54 0.61 -8.53 10.66
CA GLN A 54 0.94 -9.44 9.57
C GLN A 54 -0.21 -10.42 9.38
N MET A 55 -0.69 -10.51 8.16
CA MET A 55 -1.79 -11.39 7.77
C MET A 55 -1.26 -12.62 7.03
N GLU A 56 -2.11 -13.64 6.87
CA GLU A 56 -1.75 -14.88 6.18
C GLU A 56 -1.90 -14.80 4.66
N ASP A 57 -2.65 -13.82 4.17
CA ASP A 57 -2.84 -13.56 2.74
C ASP A 57 -3.32 -12.13 2.46
N GLU A 58 -3.43 -11.77 1.19
CA GLU A 58 -3.84 -10.45 0.75
C GLU A 58 -5.36 -10.22 0.91
N ILE A 59 -6.18 -11.24 0.84
CA ILE A 59 -7.63 -11.15 1.04
C ILE A 59 -7.91 -10.74 2.48
N ALA A 60 -7.27 -11.42 3.43
CA ALA A 60 -7.36 -11.10 4.85
C ALA A 60 -6.78 -9.70 5.16
N SER A 61 -5.68 -9.31 4.49
CA SER A 61 -5.08 -7.98 4.61
C SER A 61 -6.07 -6.89 4.21
N MET A 62 -6.74 -7.07 3.07
CA MET A 62 -7.71 -6.10 2.59
C MET A 62 -8.94 -6.03 3.49
N ALA A 63 -9.47 -7.15 3.94
CA ALA A 63 -10.59 -7.20 4.88
C ALA A 63 -10.25 -6.49 6.20
N ALA A 64 -9.04 -6.67 6.72
CA ALA A 64 -8.58 -6.04 7.95
C ALA A 64 -8.51 -4.51 7.84
N ILE A 65 -7.96 -3.97 6.73
CA ILE A 65 -7.90 -2.51 6.55
C ILE A 65 -9.27 -1.90 6.32
N ILE A 66 -10.17 -2.59 5.62
CA ILE A 66 -11.57 -2.15 5.46
C ILE A 66 -12.25 -2.05 6.83
N GLY A 67 -12.16 -3.10 7.64
CA GLY A 67 -12.74 -3.10 8.98
C GLY A 67 -12.15 -2.03 9.90
N ALA A 68 -10.84 -1.82 9.85
CA ALA A 68 -10.19 -0.77 10.62
C ALA A 68 -10.58 0.64 10.15
N SER A 69 -10.74 0.85 8.84
CA SER A 69 -11.18 2.13 8.27
C SER A 69 -12.56 2.54 8.79
N LEU A 70 -13.49 1.59 8.92
CA LEU A 70 -14.82 1.83 9.49
C LEU A 70 -14.79 2.34 10.94
N THR A 71 -13.69 2.13 11.65
CA THR A 71 -13.49 2.68 13.00
C THR A 71 -12.78 4.04 13.00
N GLY A 72 -12.66 4.70 11.85
CA GLY A 72 -12.02 6.00 11.71
C GLY A 72 -10.48 5.95 11.68
N LYS A 73 -9.89 4.79 11.46
CA LYS A 73 -8.43 4.65 11.33
C LYS A 73 -7.96 5.08 9.94
N LYS A 74 -6.79 5.71 9.88
CA LYS A 74 -6.05 5.88 8.63
C LYS A 74 -5.31 4.58 8.34
N VAL A 75 -5.74 3.91 7.28
CA VAL A 75 -5.34 2.53 7.00
C VAL A 75 -4.52 2.42 5.74
N MET A 76 -3.62 1.46 5.71
CA MET A 76 -2.85 1.11 4.51
C MET A 76 -2.55 -0.38 4.48
N THR A 77 -2.46 -0.93 3.28
CA THR A 77 -1.81 -2.20 2.98
C THR A 77 -0.79 -2.00 1.86
N ALA A 78 0.17 -2.91 1.79
CA ALA A 78 1.11 -2.96 0.68
C ALA A 78 1.17 -4.37 0.12
N THR A 79 1.19 -4.48 -1.19
CA THR A 79 1.23 -5.73 -1.90
C THR A 79 2.00 -5.59 -3.21
N SER A 80 1.97 -6.61 -4.03
CA SER A 80 2.61 -6.67 -5.33
C SER A 80 1.70 -7.40 -6.31
N GLY A 81 1.90 -7.26 -7.60
CA GLY A 81 1.06 -7.76 -8.70
C GLY A 81 0.12 -8.92 -8.39
N PRO A 82 0.62 -10.15 -8.11
CA PRO A 82 -0.26 -11.28 -7.82
C PRO A 82 -1.14 -11.10 -6.60
N GLY A 83 -0.63 -10.45 -5.54
CA GLY A 83 -1.42 -10.16 -4.35
C GLY A 83 -2.47 -9.09 -4.60
N PHE A 84 -2.16 -8.10 -5.45
CA PHE A 84 -3.15 -7.11 -5.86
C PHE A 84 -4.31 -7.75 -6.63
N SER A 85 -4.05 -8.80 -7.40
CA SER A 85 -5.12 -9.58 -8.05
C SER A 85 -6.08 -10.21 -7.03
N LEU A 86 -5.58 -10.71 -5.92
CA LEU A 86 -6.40 -11.29 -4.86
C LEU A 86 -7.22 -10.24 -4.10
N MET A 87 -6.81 -8.99 -4.11
CA MET A 87 -7.51 -7.89 -3.43
C MET A 87 -8.68 -7.31 -4.23
N GLN A 88 -8.85 -7.66 -5.51
CA GLN A 88 -9.76 -6.96 -6.43
C GLN A 88 -11.23 -6.99 -5.98
N GLU A 89 -11.71 -8.10 -5.46
CA GLU A 89 -13.09 -8.19 -4.97
C GLU A 89 -13.33 -7.27 -3.77
N ALA A 90 -12.44 -7.34 -2.78
CA ALA A 90 -12.53 -6.51 -1.59
C ALA A 90 -12.29 -5.01 -1.90
N LEU A 91 -11.45 -4.71 -2.89
CA LEU A 91 -11.28 -3.35 -3.41
C LEU A 91 -12.59 -2.83 -4.01
N GLY A 92 -13.25 -3.63 -4.85
CA GLY A 92 -14.55 -3.28 -5.41
C GLY A 92 -15.60 -3.02 -4.33
N TYR A 93 -15.61 -3.84 -3.29
CA TYR A 93 -16.47 -3.64 -2.12
C TYR A 93 -16.17 -2.31 -1.41
N ALA A 94 -14.90 -2.02 -1.15
CA ALA A 94 -14.49 -0.77 -0.49
C ALA A 94 -14.92 0.47 -1.29
N ILE A 95 -14.77 0.41 -2.61
CA ILE A 95 -15.19 1.48 -3.52
C ILE A 95 -16.70 1.68 -3.49
N MET A 96 -17.48 0.61 -3.64
CA MET A 96 -18.93 0.68 -3.67
C MET A 96 -19.55 1.13 -2.34
N THR A 97 -18.86 0.91 -1.24
CA THR A 97 -19.27 1.31 0.11
C THR A 97 -18.60 2.61 0.58
N GLU A 98 -17.80 3.25 -0.29
CA GLU A 98 -17.09 4.50 -0.01
C GLU A 98 -16.19 4.44 1.25
N ILE A 99 -15.57 3.27 1.47
CA ILE A 99 -14.64 3.06 2.59
C ILE A 99 -13.23 3.49 2.20
N PRO A 100 -12.68 4.58 2.79
CA PRO A 100 -11.36 5.07 2.42
C PRO A 100 -10.26 4.12 2.88
N CYS A 101 -9.42 3.69 1.95
CA CYS A 101 -8.24 2.89 2.24
C CYS A 101 -7.12 3.19 1.23
N VAL A 102 -5.89 2.92 1.64
CA VAL A 102 -4.72 3.08 0.78
C VAL A 102 -4.11 1.71 0.51
N ILE A 103 -3.92 1.40 -0.77
CA ILE A 103 -3.24 0.20 -1.23
C ILE A 103 -2.01 0.63 -2.00
N VAL A 104 -0.84 0.18 -1.57
CA VAL A 104 0.41 0.36 -2.31
C VAL A 104 0.68 -0.92 -3.10
N ASN A 105 0.62 -0.83 -4.43
CA ASN A 105 0.99 -1.93 -5.31
C ASN A 105 2.41 -1.68 -5.84
N VAL A 106 3.38 -2.42 -5.32
CA VAL A 106 4.76 -2.38 -5.82
C VAL A 106 4.82 -3.29 -7.05
N GLN A 107 5.04 -2.69 -8.22
CA GLN A 107 4.94 -3.39 -9.49
C GLN A 107 5.81 -4.65 -9.55
N ARG A 108 5.23 -5.72 -10.05
CA ARG A 108 5.89 -7.00 -10.23
C ARG A 108 5.25 -7.79 -11.35
N GLY A 109 6.06 -8.38 -12.21
CA GLY A 109 5.55 -9.26 -13.25
C GLY A 109 4.82 -10.47 -12.67
N GLY A 110 3.53 -10.58 -12.95
CA GLY A 110 2.68 -11.74 -12.65
C GLY A 110 2.47 -12.60 -13.89
N PRO A 111 1.57 -13.60 -13.82
CA PRO A 111 0.81 -14.09 -12.66
C PRO A 111 1.60 -14.97 -11.70
N SER A 112 1.01 -15.32 -10.55
CA SER A 112 1.57 -16.24 -9.53
C SER A 112 2.96 -15.79 -9.06
N THR A 113 3.97 -16.67 -9.04
CA THR A 113 5.35 -16.31 -8.69
C THR A 113 5.92 -15.26 -9.65
N GLY A 114 5.61 -15.34 -10.92
CA GLY A 114 5.98 -14.36 -11.94
C GLY A 114 7.45 -13.98 -11.96
N LEU A 115 7.72 -12.69 -12.13
CA LEU A 115 9.05 -12.10 -12.15
C LEU A 115 9.21 -11.08 -11.00
N PRO A 116 9.55 -11.52 -9.77
CA PRO A 116 9.54 -10.67 -8.57
C PRO A 116 10.46 -9.45 -8.65
N THR A 117 11.48 -9.47 -9.48
CA THR A 117 12.47 -8.40 -9.63
C THR A 117 12.25 -7.54 -10.87
N SER A 118 11.16 -7.77 -11.61
CA SER A 118 10.84 -7.04 -12.84
C SER A 118 9.48 -6.37 -12.71
N VAL A 119 9.41 -5.11 -13.13
CA VAL A 119 8.16 -4.36 -13.15
C VAL A 119 7.16 -4.97 -14.12
N GLY A 120 5.87 -4.89 -13.78
CA GLY A 120 4.77 -5.36 -14.62
C GLY A 120 3.81 -4.23 -14.95
N GLN A 121 3.79 -3.78 -16.21
CA GLN A 121 2.86 -2.72 -16.64
C GLN A 121 1.38 -3.14 -16.54
N GLY A 122 1.10 -4.44 -16.54
CA GLY A 122 -0.23 -4.98 -16.27
C GLY A 122 -0.81 -4.53 -14.94
N ASP A 123 0.04 -4.28 -13.94
CA ASP A 123 -0.37 -3.79 -12.63
C ASP A 123 -1.06 -2.41 -12.70
N VAL A 124 -0.60 -1.54 -13.60
CA VAL A 124 -1.21 -0.21 -13.83
C VAL A 124 -2.60 -0.37 -14.44
N MET A 125 -2.74 -1.26 -15.42
CA MET A 125 -4.03 -1.56 -16.04
C MET A 125 -4.99 -2.19 -15.04
N GLN A 126 -4.52 -3.11 -14.22
CA GLN A 126 -5.32 -3.74 -13.18
C GLN A 126 -5.76 -2.75 -12.11
N ALA A 127 -4.89 -1.81 -11.69
CA ALA A 127 -5.24 -0.77 -10.75
C ALA A 127 -6.37 0.13 -11.28
N ARG A 128 -6.39 0.37 -12.59
CA ARG A 128 -7.39 1.23 -13.22
C ARG A 128 -8.70 0.51 -13.56
N TRP A 129 -8.63 -0.74 -14.01
CA TRP A 129 -9.76 -1.44 -14.64
C TRP A 129 -10.07 -2.79 -14.02
N GLY A 130 -9.36 -3.20 -12.98
CA GLY A 130 -9.43 -4.57 -12.46
C GLY A 130 -10.65 -4.88 -11.62
N THR A 131 -11.29 -3.89 -11.03
CA THR A 131 -12.43 -4.11 -10.13
C THR A 131 -13.77 -3.81 -10.82
N HIS A 132 -14.85 -4.30 -10.24
CA HIS A 132 -16.21 -4.10 -10.73
C HIS A 132 -16.81 -2.78 -10.24
N GLY A 133 -17.77 -2.24 -10.98
CA GLY A 133 -18.56 -1.08 -10.62
C GLY A 133 -18.17 0.20 -11.38
N HIS A 134 -19.00 1.22 -11.24
CA HIS A 134 -18.76 2.56 -11.76
C HIS A 134 -18.14 3.40 -10.63
N HIS A 135 -16.85 3.69 -10.74
CA HIS A 135 -16.13 4.43 -9.70
C HIS A 135 -14.91 5.13 -10.27
N GLU A 136 -14.50 6.17 -9.58
CA GLU A 136 -13.22 6.81 -9.84
C GLU A 136 -12.20 6.33 -8.80
N THR A 137 -11.15 5.70 -9.27
CA THR A 137 -9.99 5.33 -8.43
C THR A 137 -8.87 6.33 -8.70
N ILE A 138 -8.36 6.94 -7.65
CA ILE A 138 -7.16 7.76 -7.74
C ILE A 138 -5.95 6.83 -7.62
N ALA A 139 -5.24 6.62 -8.72
CA ALA A 139 -4.05 5.78 -8.77
C ALA A 139 -2.81 6.63 -9.09
N PRO A 140 -2.23 7.34 -8.12
CA PRO A 140 -0.98 8.05 -8.33
C PRO A 140 0.16 7.06 -8.52
N THR A 141 1.00 7.30 -9.51
CA THR A 141 2.23 6.53 -9.72
C THR A 141 3.41 7.30 -9.14
N ALA A 142 4.26 6.61 -8.38
CA ALA A 142 5.53 7.14 -7.94
C ALA A 142 6.64 6.48 -8.75
N SER A 143 7.45 7.29 -9.43
CA SER A 143 8.74 6.88 -10.00
C SER A 143 9.87 7.39 -9.11
N HIS A 144 11.11 7.03 -9.42
CA HIS A 144 12.31 7.49 -8.70
C HIS A 144 12.51 9.02 -8.84
N HIS A 145 11.62 9.82 -8.26
CA HIS A 145 11.76 11.26 -8.18
C HIS A 145 12.11 11.68 -6.75
N HIS A 146 12.95 12.71 -6.64
CA HIS A 146 13.28 13.33 -5.37
C HIS A 146 12.01 13.91 -4.73
N HIS A 147 11.59 13.36 -3.61
CA HIS A 147 10.50 13.94 -2.83
C HIS A 147 11.07 14.77 -1.68
N HIS A 148 10.57 15.99 -1.56
CA HIS A 148 10.92 16.91 -0.48
C HIS A 148 9.85 16.77 0.60
N PHE A 149 10.22 16.27 1.77
CA PHE A 149 9.33 16.29 2.93
C PHE A 149 9.80 17.36 3.90
N PRO A 150 8.94 18.28 4.33
CA PRO A 150 9.30 19.18 5.43
C PRO A 150 9.43 18.34 6.71
N THR A 151 10.58 18.45 7.36
CA THR A 151 10.78 17.88 8.70
C THR A 151 10.18 18.83 9.71
N THR A 152 9.15 18.39 10.43
CA THR A 152 8.65 19.06 11.65
C THR A 152 9.58 18.83 12.81
#